data_432ce4fd3313f716ef7f02485bd30be2
#
_entry.id   432ce4fd3313f716ef7f02485bd30be2
#
_cell.length_a   1.000
_cell.length_b   1.000
_cell.length_c   1.000
_cell.angle_alpha   90.00
_cell.angle_beta   90.00
_cell.angle_gamma   90.00
#
_symmetry.space_group_name_H-M   'P 1'
#
loop_
_entity.id
_entity.type
_entity.pdbx_description
1 polymer ?
#
loop_
_entity_poly.entity_id
_entity_poly.type
_entity_poly.pdbx_seq_one_letter_code
_entity_poly.pdbx_strand_id
1 'polypeptide(L)'
;MNTKISLPALLATVALFAAVPVFSQHAQGEPHTTGKQASAEAGKLIEVTEKEAAWAAEAGKSYPLDVCVVSDEKLGSMGESPKYIYRVEGQPDRLVMFCCEGCEEDFLKAPAQYLAKLDAAKKSKSK
;
A
#
# COMPACT_ATOMS: atom_id res chain seq x y z
N MET A 1 -26.16 48.62 -14.48
CA MET A 1 -25.27 49.44 -15.31
C MET A 1 -24.60 48.54 -16.30
N ASN A 2 -25.00 48.75 -17.51
CA ASN A 2 -24.56 48.02 -18.71
C ASN A 2 -23.12 48.34 -19.06
N THR A 3 -22.39 47.35 -19.51
CA THR A 3 -21.37 47.65 -20.52
C THR A 3 -21.22 46.46 -21.47
N LYS A 4 -21.81 46.64 -22.66
CA LYS A 4 -21.55 45.92 -23.89
C LYS A 4 -20.23 46.41 -24.45
N ILE A 5 -19.42 45.53 -24.97
CA ILE A 5 -18.45 45.78 -26.05
C ILE A 5 -18.11 44.39 -26.60
N SER A 6 -18.61 44.06 -27.74
CA SER A 6 -18.29 44.32 -29.12
C SER A 6 -17.15 43.46 -29.65
N LEU A 7 -17.54 42.49 -30.50
CA LEU A 7 -16.66 41.81 -31.46
C LEU A 7 -16.11 42.80 -32.50
N PRO A 8 -14.97 42.52 -33.09
CA PRO A 8 -15.03 42.21 -34.51
C PRO A 8 -14.23 40.99 -34.95
N ALA A 9 -14.71 40.50 -36.01
CA ALA A 9 -14.34 39.40 -36.85
C ALA A 9 -13.07 39.63 -37.69
N LEU A 10 -12.72 38.54 -38.39
CA LEU A 10 -11.84 38.39 -39.57
C LEU A 10 -10.37 38.05 -39.22
N LEU A 11 -9.75 37.01 -39.74
CA LEU A 11 -9.72 36.47 -41.12
C LEU A 11 -9.06 35.07 -41.09
N ALA A 12 -9.46 34.28 -42.02
CA ALA A 12 -8.96 32.97 -42.39
C ALA A 12 -7.50 32.97 -42.83
N THR A 13 -6.76 31.95 -42.46
CA THR A 13 -5.68 31.43 -43.30
C THR A 13 -5.68 29.90 -43.22
N VAL A 14 -5.94 29.34 -44.36
CA VAL A 14 -5.76 27.94 -44.75
C VAL A 14 -4.27 27.71 -44.98
N ALA A 15 -3.71 26.72 -44.31
CA ALA A 15 -2.45 26.11 -44.73
C ALA A 15 -2.36 24.68 -44.18
N LEU A 16 -2.60 23.77 -45.02
CA LEU A 16 -1.76 22.69 -45.53
C LEU A 16 -1.35 21.61 -44.54
N PHE A 17 -1.93 20.48 -44.81
CA PHE A 17 -1.52 19.09 -44.57
C PHE A 17 -0.03 18.88 -44.33
N ALA A 18 0.28 18.26 -43.17
CA ALA A 18 1.38 17.35 -43.09
C ALA A 18 0.88 16.11 -42.32
N ALA A 19 0.76 15.02 -43.06
CA ALA A 19 0.51 13.69 -42.51
C ALA A 19 1.70 13.30 -41.64
N VAL A 20 1.45 13.08 -40.36
CA VAL A 20 2.40 12.43 -39.46
C VAL A 20 1.87 11.03 -39.17
N PRO A 21 2.73 10.01 -39.27
CA PRO A 21 2.32 8.63 -39.06
C PRO A 21 1.90 8.41 -37.59
N VAL A 22 0.78 7.74 -37.46
CA VAL A 22 0.30 7.16 -36.20
C VAL A 22 1.36 6.20 -35.70
N PHE A 23 2.19 6.67 -34.78
CA PHE A 23 2.96 5.77 -33.93
C PHE A 23 2.14 5.50 -32.69
N SER A 24 1.51 4.33 -32.70
CA SER A 24 0.77 3.79 -31.56
C SER A 24 1.77 3.50 -30.45
N GLN A 25 2.06 4.47 -29.60
CA GLN A 25 2.73 4.23 -28.35
C GLN A 25 1.66 4.15 -27.27
N HIS A 26 1.33 2.93 -26.97
CA HIS A 26 0.61 2.53 -25.78
C HIS A 26 1.55 2.76 -24.57
N ALA A 27 1.68 3.98 -24.14
CA ALA A 27 2.33 4.34 -22.90
C ALA A 27 1.24 4.59 -21.86
N GLN A 28 0.82 3.53 -21.20
CA GLN A 28 0.18 3.63 -19.90
C GLN A 28 1.26 4.06 -18.91
N GLY A 29 1.48 5.36 -18.81
CA GLY A 29 2.22 5.98 -17.74
C GLY A 29 1.23 6.48 -16.72
N GLU A 30 0.86 5.67 -15.75
CA GLU A 30 0.26 6.18 -14.55
C GLU A 30 1.29 7.04 -13.82
N PRO A 31 0.96 8.26 -13.42
CA PRO A 31 1.84 9.05 -12.58
C PRO A 31 1.84 8.42 -11.19
N HIS A 32 2.78 7.54 -10.94
CA HIS A 32 3.08 7.14 -9.58
C HIS A 32 3.60 8.38 -8.86
N THR A 33 2.73 8.96 -8.07
CA THR A 33 3.10 9.94 -7.05
C THR A 33 4.22 9.34 -6.22
N THR A 34 5.40 9.90 -6.35
CA THR A 34 6.59 9.54 -5.59
C THR A 34 6.37 9.93 -4.13
N GLY A 35 5.57 9.15 -3.43
CA GLY A 35 5.68 9.05 -1.99
C GLY A 35 7.02 8.36 -1.74
N LYS A 36 7.90 9.03 -1.03
CA LYS A 36 9.19 8.56 -0.54
C LYS A 36 9.04 7.12 -0.03
N GLN A 37 9.24 6.15 -0.90
CA GLN A 37 9.44 4.77 -0.51
C GLN A 37 10.74 4.75 0.27
N ALA A 38 10.61 4.75 1.61
CA ALA A 38 11.68 4.23 2.42
C ALA A 38 11.94 2.84 1.86
N SER A 39 13.14 2.63 1.34
CA SER A 39 13.62 1.33 0.91
C SER A 39 13.28 0.36 2.04
N ALA A 40 12.34 -0.54 1.80
CA ALA A 40 12.04 -1.59 2.74
C ALA A 40 13.29 -2.47 2.78
N GLU A 41 14.13 -2.22 3.78
CA GLU A 41 15.19 -3.15 4.12
C GLU A 41 14.52 -4.50 4.32
N ALA A 42 15.03 -5.51 3.65
CA ALA A 42 14.43 -6.83 3.63
C ALA A 42 14.41 -7.40 5.05
N GLY A 43 13.28 -7.24 5.71
CA GLY A 43 13.04 -7.80 7.03
C GLY A 43 12.83 -9.31 6.93
N LYS A 44 12.89 -9.96 8.08
CA LYS A 44 12.65 -11.40 8.22
C LYS A 44 11.35 -11.64 8.97
N LEU A 45 10.54 -12.58 8.48
CA LEU A 45 9.46 -13.15 9.26
C LEU A 45 10.03 -14.26 10.15
N ILE A 46 9.71 -14.20 11.43
CA ILE A 46 10.10 -15.17 12.43
C ILE A 46 8.81 -15.67 13.05
N GLU A 47 8.54 -16.95 12.95
CA GLU A 47 7.38 -17.56 13.59
C GLU A 47 7.45 -17.39 15.11
N VAL A 48 6.32 -17.05 15.71
CA VAL A 48 6.22 -16.91 17.17
C VAL A 48 6.23 -18.29 17.81
N THR A 49 7.29 -18.59 18.50
CA THR A 49 7.45 -19.81 19.31
C THR A 49 7.17 -19.53 20.78
N GLU A 50 7.31 -20.54 21.63
CA GLU A 50 7.14 -20.39 23.08
C GLU A 50 8.02 -19.28 23.68
N LYS A 51 9.20 -19.02 23.09
CA LYS A 51 10.13 -17.99 23.55
C LYS A 51 9.59 -16.58 23.34
N GLU A 52 8.89 -16.38 22.24
CA GLU A 52 8.33 -15.09 21.85
C GLU A 52 6.86 -14.94 22.25
N ALA A 53 6.24 -16.01 22.79
CA ALA A 53 4.81 -16.05 23.10
C ALA A 53 4.37 -14.94 24.04
N ALA A 54 5.15 -14.65 25.08
CA ALA A 54 4.84 -13.58 26.03
C ALA A 54 4.85 -12.21 25.37
N TRP A 55 5.85 -11.93 24.52
CA TRP A 55 5.92 -10.69 23.74
C TRP A 55 4.77 -10.60 22.74
N ALA A 56 4.50 -11.67 22.01
CA ALA A 56 3.43 -11.71 21.02
C ALA A 56 2.04 -11.54 21.64
N ALA A 57 1.82 -12.10 22.84
CA ALA A 57 0.58 -11.91 23.59
C ALA A 57 0.39 -10.43 23.98
N GLU A 58 1.44 -9.76 24.42
CA GLU A 58 1.37 -8.34 24.77
C GLU A 58 1.17 -7.47 23.52
N ALA A 59 1.95 -7.70 22.47
CA ALA A 59 1.80 -7.01 21.19
C ALA A 59 0.41 -7.24 20.56
N GLY A 60 -0.15 -8.44 20.74
CA GLY A 60 -1.48 -8.82 20.28
C GLY A 60 -2.61 -8.00 20.89
N LYS A 61 -2.47 -7.56 22.14
CA LYS A 61 -3.47 -6.71 22.80
C LYS A 61 -3.66 -5.35 22.09
N SER A 62 -2.62 -4.86 21.47
CA SER A 62 -2.61 -3.60 20.72
C SER A 62 -2.64 -3.80 19.20
N TYR A 63 -2.84 -5.04 18.75
CA TYR A 63 -2.90 -5.33 17.32
C TYR A 63 -4.09 -4.62 16.66
N PRO A 64 -3.88 -3.87 15.57
CA PRO A 64 -4.90 -2.95 15.09
C PRO A 64 -5.97 -3.61 14.20
N LEU A 65 -5.74 -4.83 13.71
CA LEU A 65 -6.64 -5.50 12.78
C LEU A 65 -7.26 -6.75 13.42
N ASP A 66 -8.48 -7.04 13.06
CA ASP A 66 -9.18 -8.32 13.33
C ASP A 66 -9.22 -9.21 12.07
N VAL A 67 -8.57 -8.75 11.01
CA VAL A 67 -8.44 -9.43 9.73
C VAL A 67 -6.98 -9.65 9.37
N CYS A 68 -6.73 -10.61 8.48
CA CYS A 68 -5.41 -10.85 7.90
C CYS A 68 -4.92 -9.60 7.18
N VAL A 69 -3.68 -9.21 7.43
CA VAL A 69 -3.10 -8.00 6.82
C VAL A 69 -2.97 -8.12 5.29
N VAL A 70 -2.90 -9.36 4.77
CA VAL A 70 -2.72 -9.65 3.34
C VAL A 70 -4.05 -9.83 2.63
N SER A 71 -4.87 -10.78 3.08
CA SER A 71 -6.09 -11.21 2.38
C SER A 71 -7.37 -10.53 2.83
N ASP A 72 -7.34 -9.77 3.92
CA ASP A 72 -8.53 -9.20 4.59
C ASP A 72 -9.53 -10.23 5.15
N GLU A 73 -9.18 -11.51 5.14
CA GLU A 73 -9.96 -12.56 5.77
C GLU A 73 -9.90 -12.43 7.31
N LYS A 74 -11.01 -12.73 7.96
CA LYS A 74 -11.08 -12.66 9.42
C LYS A 74 -10.06 -13.59 10.07
N LEU A 75 -9.30 -13.06 11.02
CA LEU A 75 -8.37 -13.86 11.81
C LEU A 75 -9.14 -14.94 12.59
N GLY A 76 -8.64 -16.17 12.57
CA GLY A 76 -9.28 -17.31 13.22
C GLY A 76 -10.41 -17.96 12.41
N SER A 77 -10.76 -17.47 11.21
CA SER A 77 -11.80 -18.08 10.38
C SER A 77 -11.41 -19.44 9.80
N MET A 78 -10.11 -19.66 9.64
CA MET A 78 -9.55 -20.90 9.08
C MET A 78 -8.79 -21.74 10.13
N GLY A 79 -8.99 -21.46 11.41
CA GLY A 79 -8.28 -22.09 12.51
C GLY A 79 -7.47 -21.10 13.32
N GLU A 80 -6.43 -21.57 14.00
CA GLU A 80 -5.53 -20.66 14.71
C GLU A 80 -4.74 -19.80 13.74
N SER A 81 -4.77 -18.48 13.97
CA SER A 81 -4.07 -17.53 13.12
C SER A 81 -2.56 -17.57 13.39
N PRO A 82 -1.74 -17.90 12.39
CA PRO A 82 -0.30 -17.84 12.53
C PRO A 82 0.18 -16.43 12.90
N LYS A 83 1.12 -16.36 13.81
CA LYS A 83 1.69 -15.10 14.33
C LYS A 83 3.17 -15.06 14.02
N TYR A 84 3.62 -13.94 13.50
CA TYR A 84 5.01 -13.73 13.13
C TYR A 84 5.53 -12.41 13.67
N ILE A 85 6.81 -12.40 13.95
CA ILE A 85 7.58 -11.18 14.20
C ILE A 85 8.23 -10.77 12.89
N TYR A 86 7.87 -9.61 12.38
CA TYR A 86 8.62 -9.00 11.29
C TYR A 86 9.74 -8.16 11.88
N ARG A 87 10.96 -8.59 11.63
CA ARG A 87 12.19 -7.98 12.15
C ARG A 87 13.00 -7.37 11.04
N VAL A 88 13.31 -6.09 11.20
CA VAL A 88 14.25 -5.33 10.37
C VAL A 88 15.38 -4.87 11.27
N GLU A 89 16.62 -5.00 10.81
CA GLU A 89 17.78 -4.57 11.58
C GLU A 89 17.70 -3.07 11.91
N GLY A 90 17.94 -2.72 13.17
CA GLY A 90 17.85 -1.33 13.64
C GLY A 90 16.43 -0.79 13.83
N GLN A 91 15.39 -1.60 13.65
CA GLN A 91 13.99 -1.21 13.88
C GLN A 91 13.33 -2.09 14.95
N PRO A 92 12.29 -1.59 15.63
CA PRO A 92 11.55 -2.39 16.59
C PRO A 92 10.80 -3.53 15.89
N ASP A 93 10.75 -4.68 16.56
CA ASP A 93 9.98 -5.84 16.12
C ASP A 93 8.49 -5.50 15.94
N ARG A 94 7.88 -6.04 14.91
CA ARG A 94 6.47 -5.82 14.59
C ARG A 94 5.72 -7.14 14.53
N LEU A 95 4.61 -7.24 15.26
CA LEU A 95 3.71 -8.38 15.15
C LEU A 95 2.93 -8.30 13.83
N VAL A 96 2.88 -9.42 13.13
CA VAL A 96 2.08 -9.62 11.92
C VAL A 96 1.26 -10.88 12.10
N MET A 97 -0.02 -10.83 11.79
CA MET A 97 -0.93 -11.97 11.91
C MET A 97 -1.56 -12.28 10.57
N PHE A 98 -1.60 -13.56 10.22
CA PHE A 98 -2.19 -14.06 9.00
C PHE A 98 -3.39 -14.97 9.28
N CYS A 99 -4.26 -15.14 8.29
CA CYS A 99 -5.36 -16.09 8.38
C CYS A 99 -4.91 -17.54 8.14
N CYS A 100 -3.81 -17.71 7.39
CA CYS A 100 -3.21 -19.01 7.04
C CYS A 100 -1.73 -18.82 6.67
N GLU A 101 -0.98 -19.91 6.57
CA GLU A 101 0.46 -19.91 6.26
C GLU A 101 0.78 -19.36 4.87
N GLY A 102 -0.11 -19.54 3.89
CA GLY A 102 0.13 -19.07 2.52
C GLY A 102 0.27 -17.56 2.35
N CYS A 103 -0.16 -16.76 3.33
CA CYS A 103 -0.05 -15.31 3.27
C CYS A 103 1.37 -14.77 3.54
N GLU A 104 2.28 -15.60 4.04
CA GLU A 104 3.65 -15.19 4.35
C GLU A 104 4.41 -14.78 3.09
N GLU A 105 4.31 -15.60 2.04
CA GLU A 105 5.00 -15.34 0.77
C GLU A 105 4.54 -14.02 0.15
N ASP A 106 3.23 -13.76 0.17
CA ASP A 106 2.68 -12.53 -0.39
C ASP A 106 3.08 -11.33 0.45
N PHE A 107 3.11 -11.47 1.77
CA PHE A 107 3.62 -10.42 2.65
C PHE A 107 5.08 -10.08 2.33
N LEU A 108 5.94 -11.09 2.13
CA LEU A 108 7.36 -10.88 1.85
C LEU A 108 7.63 -10.25 0.49
N LYS A 109 6.70 -10.34 -0.46
CA LYS A 109 6.81 -9.65 -1.76
C LYS A 109 6.67 -8.12 -1.64
N ALA A 110 5.87 -7.65 -0.69
CA ALA A 110 5.60 -6.22 -0.52
C ALA A 110 5.38 -5.83 0.95
N PRO A 111 6.32 -6.09 1.86
CA PRO A 111 6.12 -5.89 3.30
C PRO A 111 5.77 -4.45 3.67
N ALA A 112 6.36 -3.47 3.00
CA ALA A 112 6.10 -2.06 3.26
C ALA A 112 4.61 -1.68 3.07
N GLN A 113 3.95 -2.25 2.06
CA GLN A 113 2.52 -2.03 1.79
C GLN A 113 1.66 -2.52 2.96
N TYR A 114 1.91 -3.73 3.42
CA TYR A 114 1.14 -4.33 4.50
C TYR A 114 1.42 -3.68 5.86
N LEU A 115 2.66 -3.29 6.10
CA LEU A 115 3.02 -2.52 7.29
C LEU A 115 2.36 -1.15 7.33
N ALA A 116 2.27 -0.46 6.20
CA ALA A 116 1.53 0.80 6.09
C ALA A 116 0.03 0.62 6.42
N LYS A 117 -0.57 -0.51 6.02
CA LYS A 117 -1.95 -0.85 6.37
C LYS A 117 -2.13 -1.03 7.89
N LEU A 118 -1.20 -1.71 8.55
CA LEU A 118 -1.17 -1.83 10.02
C LEU A 118 -1.06 -0.46 10.70
N ASP A 119 -0.18 0.40 10.20
CA ASP A 119 0.03 1.74 10.77
C ASP A 119 -1.20 2.64 10.58
N ALA A 120 -1.86 2.55 9.44
CA ALA A 120 -3.12 3.28 9.20
C ALA A 120 -4.23 2.82 10.16
N ALA A 121 -4.38 1.50 10.33
CA ALA A 121 -5.35 0.93 11.26
C ALA A 121 -5.06 1.32 12.72
N LYS A 122 -3.80 1.35 13.12
CA LYS A 122 -3.39 1.80 14.47
C LYS A 122 -3.75 3.26 14.71
N LYS A 123 -3.53 4.14 13.74
CA LYS A 123 -3.90 5.55 13.82
C LYS A 123 -5.41 5.76 13.94
N SER A 124 -6.22 4.93 13.28
CA SER A 124 -7.67 5.03 13.35
C SER A 124 -8.25 4.62 14.70
N LYS A 125 -7.63 3.66 15.38
CA LYS A 125 -8.04 3.20 16.73
C LYS A 125 -7.58 4.13 17.86
N SER A 126 -6.62 4.99 17.62
CA SER A 126 -6.09 5.92 18.62
C SER A 126 -6.80 7.29 18.65
N LYS A 127 -7.83 7.48 17.84
CA LYS A 127 -8.69 8.66 17.78
C LYS A 127 -9.97 8.42 18.56
#